data_caad8bf566af37ca6306524253e5b1eb
#
_entry.id   caad8bf566af37ca6306524253e5b1eb
#
_cell.length_a   1.000
_cell.length_b   1.000
_cell.length_c   1.000
_cell.angle_alpha   90.00
_cell.angle_beta   90.00
_cell.angle_gamma   90.00
#
_symmetry.space_group_name_H-M   'P 1'
#
loop_
_entity.id
_entity.type
_entity.pdbx_description
1 polymer ?
#
loop_
_entity_poly.entity_id
_entity_poly.type
_entity_poly.pdbx_seq_one_letter_code
_entity_poly.pdbx_strand_id
1 'polypeptide(L)'
;MLVNKYHFPFDTIREQQSQIIDELNKIPPEKKYIFLQCGTGIGKSALAVTMGKTAGKAYIVSTSKQLQDQYVKDFSNKGLVTMKGRSNYPCFVLDDKSDCSKGPCIGLPEIKNSCKEHCSYYKQKELANKSQLFCTNYAFLLSSGDLKKRDLLVFDEAHNIENEIISFATINIKPLRTLKKVKKTVTKDDFIFCTRISIDSTKDEIADFVSVFSDKYILPHIESLKGDIALLNIEEKSSKIISALDHITKELKLFESLYNKITMFNSRPEDYCFETLYDGDDFVIKLTPLNPSRILKTYTDRLANKVLFMSATILDFEIFAESLGISTDESAFLSFESTFNPELSPIYNLSCVDLSYKNLDNKDEIDSLIKTIDFIVKQFPNDKGIIHTGNKTITDILYDHFFDDERFLFRITTIENQVIYNDHITSDKPTILVSSSMLEGVDLSDDLSRFQIVCKLPYLSLGDKRIKMKTEMNNKWYELQMWQRLIQSCGRSTRSENDFSKTFILDRLFNRAFFNAKKRGILPQQFEKRIISR
;
A
#
# COMPACT_ATOMS: atom_id res chain seq x y z
N MET A 1 16.65 -21.57 8.88
CA MET A 1 17.36 -21.36 7.61
C MET A 1 18.66 -20.66 7.96
N LEU A 2 19.81 -21.22 7.62
CA LEU A 2 21.10 -20.58 7.91
C LEU A 2 21.37 -19.50 6.86
N VAL A 3 21.39 -18.24 7.25
CA VAL A 3 21.72 -17.12 6.35
C VAL A 3 23.21 -17.05 6.15
N ASN A 4 23.66 -17.13 4.90
CA ASN A 4 25.08 -17.20 4.57
C ASN A 4 25.62 -15.82 4.18
N LYS A 5 26.59 -15.30 4.93
CA LYS A 5 27.24 -14.00 4.69
C LYS A 5 27.92 -13.91 3.30
N TYR A 6 28.34 -15.04 2.70
CA TYR A 6 28.87 -15.07 1.33
C TYR A 6 27.90 -14.61 0.25
N HIS A 7 26.58 -14.63 0.55
CA HIS A 7 25.55 -14.15 -0.37
C HIS A 7 25.25 -12.65 -0.21
N PHE A 8 26.00 -11.96 0.66
CA PHE A 8 25.82 -10.51 0.81
C PHE A 8 26.19 -9.80 -0.51
N PRO A 9 25.34 -8.87 -0.99
CA PRO A 9 25.47 -8.33 -2.35
C PRO A 9 26.62 -7.32 -2.53
N PHE A 10 27.19 -6.80 -1.43
CA PHE A 10 28.27 -5.81 -1.44
C PHE A 10 29.55 -6.39 -0.87
N ASP A 11 30.68 -5.78 -1.21
CA ASP A 11 32.00 -6.26 -0.78
C ASP A 11 32.24 -6.14 0.73
N THR A 12 31.56 -5.19 1.37
CA THR A 12 31.68 -4.92 2.81
C THR A 12 30.35 -5.14 3.51
N ILE A 13 30.34 -5.95 4.55
CA ILE A 13 29.22 -6.13 5.47
C ILE A 13 29.46 -5.21 6.67
N ARG A 14 28.52 -4.32 6.96
CA ARG A 14 28.58 -3.49 8.18
C ARG A 14 28.40 -4.38 9.40
N GLU A 15 28.99 -3.97 10.53
CA GLU A 15 28.92 -4.73 11.79
C GLU A 15 27.49 -5.09 12.18
N GLN A 16 26.58 -4.11 12.15
CA GLN A 16 25.17 -4.33 12.48
C GLN A 16 24.47 -5.31 11.51
N GLN A 17 24.79 -5.27 10.22
CA GLN A 17 24.26 -6.24 9.25
C GLN A 17 24.77 -7.66 9.55
N SER A 18 26.03 -7.78 9.96
CA SER A 18 26.59 -9.04 10.42
C SER A 18 25.88 -9.58 11.65
N GLN A 19 25.63 -8.73 12.66
CA GLN A 19 24.87 -9.07 13.87
C GLN A 19 23.44 -9.53 13.52
N ILE A 20 22.75 -8.82 12.60
CA ILE A 20 21.40 -9.21 12.15
C ILE A 20 21.43 -10.61 11.53
N ILE A 21 22.41 -10.91 10.67
CA ILE A 21 22.54 -12.23 10.05
C ILE A 21 22.79 -13.30 11.11
N ASP A 22 23.60 -13.03 12.11
CA ASP A 22 23.89 -13.97 13.19
C ASP A 22 22.63 -14.23 14.05
N GLU A 23 21.82 -13.22 14.35
CA GLU A 23 20.54 -13.38 15.06
C GLU A 23 19.50 -14.13 14.22
N LEU A 24 19.40 -13.85 12.92
CA LEU A 24 18.54 -14.60 12.01
C LEU A 24 18.90 -16.10 11.99
N ASN A 25 20.17 -16.43 12.14
CA ASN A 25 20.66 -17.82 12.20
C ASN A 25 20.30 -18.56 13.49
N LYS A 26 19.95 -17.83 14.56
CA LYS A 26 19.49 -18.43 15.82
C LYS A 26 17.99 -18.77 15.81
N ILE A 27 17.24 -18.28 14.81
CA ILE A 27 15.81 -18.55 14.72
C ILE A 27 15.58 -20.04 14.46
N PRO A 28 14.74 -20.70 15.29
CA PRO A 28 14.41 -22.10 15.13
C PRO A 28 13.82 -22.40 13.73
N PRO A 29 14.20 -23.53 13.11
CA PRO A 29 13.77 -23.84 11.74
C PRO A 29 12.27 -24.05 11.57
N GLU A 30 11.53 -24.36 12.62
CA GLU A 30 10.07 -24.51 12.63
C GLU A 30 9.31 -23.19 12.52
N LYS A 31 9.92 -22.05 12.90
CA LYS A 31 9.29 -20.74 12.76
C LYS A 31 9.11 -20.39 11.29
N LYS A 32 7.88 -20.34 10.82
CA LYS A 32 7.54 -20.03 9.43
C LYS A 32 7.62 -18.54 9.13
N TYR A 33 7.19 -17.70 10.07
CA TYR A 33 7.09 -16.26 9.89
C TYR A 33 8.19 -15.55 10.67
N ILE A 34 8.92 -14.66 10.00
CA ILE A 34 9.98 -13.85 10.61
C ILE A 34 9.59 -12.40 10.48
N PHE A 35 9.51 -11.69 11.58
CA PHE A 35 9.29 -10.25 11.62
C PHE A 35 10.62 -9.58 11.96
N LEU A 36 11.11 -8.77 11.04
CA LEU A 36 12.39 -8.07 11.16
C LEU A 36 12.16 -6.57 11.11
N GLN A 37 12.26 -5.92 12.27
CA GLN A 37 12.31 -4.48 12.34
C GLN A 37 13.74 -3.99 12.22
N CYS A 38 14.01 -3.21 11.20
CA CYS A 38 15.31 -2.58 10.98
C CYS A 38 15.12 -1.09 10.71
N GLY A 39 15.72 -0.25 11.54
CA GLY A 39 15.70 1.19 11.36
C GLY A 39 16.22 1.65 9.99
N THR A 40 16.01 2.92 9.68
CA THR A 40 16.53 3.51 8.44
C THR A 40 18.06 3.45 8.44
N GLY A 41 18.66 3.26 7.26
CA GLY A 41 20.12 3.24 7.09
C GLY A 41 20.79 1.87 7.26
N ILE A 42 20.13 0.88 7.86
CA ILE A 42 20.72 -0.46 8.10
C ILE A 42 21.00 -1.23 6.80
N GLY A 43 20.26 -0.94 5.72
CA GLY A 43 20.40 -1.65 4.45
C GLY A 43 19.52 -2.90 4.35
N LYS A 44 18.23 -2.76 4.70
CA LYS A 44 17.20 -3.81 4.63
C LYS A 44 17.22 -4.59 3.31
N SER A 45 17.31 -3.87 2.18
CA SER A 45 17.28 -4.48 0.85
C SER A 45 18.44 -5.44 0.62
N ALA A 46 19.63 -5.13 1.13
CA ALA A 46 20.79 -6.04 1.07
C ALA A 46 20.57 -7.32 1.91
N LEU A 47 19.94 -7.18 3.09
CA LEU A 47 19.56 -8.32 3.92
C LEU A 47 18.52 -9.20 3.22
N ALA A 48 17.50 -8.61 2.59
CA ALA A 48 16.49 -9.34 1.80
C ALA A 48 17.13 -10.15 0.67
N VAL A 49 18.06 -9.56 -0.07
CA VAL A 49 18.83 -10.22 -1.14
C VAL A 49 19.69 -11.35 -0.58
N THR A 50 20.39 -11.11 0.53
CA THR A 50 21.22 -12.13 1.20
C THR A 50 20.41 -13.35 1.62
N MET A 51 19.28 -13.11 2.29
CA MET A 51 18.36 -14.17 2.71
C MET A 51 17.76 -14.91 1.52
N GLY A 52 17.35 -14.18 0.48
CA GLY A 52 16.78 -14.75 -0.72
C GLY A 52 17.77 -15.66 -1.47
N LYS A 53 19.03 -15.25 -1.60
CA LYS A 53 20.09 -16.06 -2.20
C LYS A 53 20.42 -17.30 -1.37
N THR A 54 20.45 -17.13 -0.05
CA THR A 54 20.72 -18.25 0.87
C THR A 54 19.59 -19.28 0.83
N ALA A 55 18.34 -18.83 0.73
CA ALA A 55 17.18 -19.71 0.67
C ALA A 55 17.13 -20.56 -0.62
N GLY A 56 17.76 -20.10 -1.70
CA GLY A 56 17.71 -20.73 -3.02
C GLY A 56 16.87 -19.95 -4.00
N LYS A 57 15.55 -19.90 -3.83
CA LYS A 57 14.63 -19.10 -4.63
C LYS A 57 13.73 -18.23 -3.75
N ALA A 58 13.66 -16.94 -4.06
CA ALA A 58 12.86 -16.01 -3.27
C ALA A 58 11.98 -15.08 -4.14
N TYR A 59 10.85 -14.68 -3.56
CA TYR A 59 10.12 -13.48 -3.95
C TYR A 59 10.52 -12.32 -3.04
N ILE A 60 10.73 -11.15 -3.63
CA ILE A 60 10.88 -9.88 -2.92
C ILE A 60 9.76 -8.97 -3.37
N VAL A 61 8.88 -8.60 -2.44
CA VAL A 61 7.67 -7.84 -2.73
C VAL A 61 7.78 -6.46 -2.11
N SER A 62 7.69 -5.43 -2.95
CA SER A 62 7.75 -4.02 -2.54
C SER A 62 6.39 -3.34 -2.67
N THR A 63 6.18 -2.22 -1.97
CA THR A 63 4.94 -1.43 -1.99
C THR A 63 4.80 -0.58 -3.25
N SER A 64 5.90 -0.09 -3.81
CA SER A 64 5.87 0.85 -4.92
C SER A 64 6.75 0.41 -6.09
N LYS A 65 6.44 0.95 -7.29
CA LYS A 65 7.30 0.78 -8.48
C LYS A 65 8.66 1.44 -8.30
N GLN A 66 8.73 2.56 -7.58
CA GLN A 66 10.00 3.27 -7.32
C GLN A 66 10.94 2.40 -6.48
N LEU A 67 10.44 1.80 -5.40
CA LEU A 67 11.24 0.87 -4.59
C LEU A 67 11.66 -0.36 -5.39
N GLN A 68 10.77 -0.86 -6.27
CA GLN A 68 11.09 -1.94 -7.20
C GLN A 68 12.21 -1.57 -8.17
N ASP A 69 12.21 -0.33 -8.70
CA ASP A 69 13.26 0.19 -9.58
C ASP A 69 14.59 0.38 -8.85
N GLN A 70 14.54 0.75 -7.57
CA GLN A 70 15.74 0.79 -6.72
C GLN A 70 16.36 -0.60 -6.54
N TYR A 71 15.54 -1.63 -6.26
CA TYR A 71 16.04 -3.01 -6.21
C TYR A 71 16.73 -3.44 -7.52
N VAL A 72 16.17 -3.06 -8.67
CA VAL A 72 16.78 -3.33 -9.97
C VAL A 72 18.12 -2.63 -10.12
N LYS A 73 18.17 -1.33 -9.80
CA LYS A 73 19.40 -0.54 -9.87
C LYS A 73 20.52 -1.14 -9.03
N ASP A 74 20.19 -1.57 -7.82
CA ASP A 74 21.21 -2.00 -6.84
C ASP A 74 21.59 -3.47 -7.00
N PHE A 75 20.69 -4.36 -7.51
CA PHE A 75 20.88 -5.81 -7.43
C PHE A 75 20.64 -6.59 -8.73
N SER A 76 20.39 -5.95 -9.87
CA SER A 76 20.24 -6.67 -11.16
C SER A 76 21.49 -7.48 -11.52
N ASN A 77 22.68 -6.96 -11.26
CA ASN A 77 23.97 -7.64 -11.45
C ASN A 77 24.20 -8.79 -10.44
N LYS A 78 23.35 -8.92 -9.43
CA LYS A 78 23.38 -9.99 -8.41
C LYS A 78 22.32 -11.08 -8.65
N GLY A 79 21.70 -11.10 -9.83
CA GLY A 79 20.71 -12.11 -10.24
C GLY A 79 19.28 -11.81 -9.84
N LEU A 80 18.99 -10.55 -9.47
CA LEU A 80 17.62 -10.09 -9.24
C LEU A 80 16.97 -9.74 -10.57
N VAL A 81 15.77 -10.29 -10.80
CA VAL A 81 14.93 -10.00 -11.96
C VAL A 81 13.59 -9.44 -11.49
N THR A 82 13.20 -8.32 -12.05
CA THR A 82 11.94 -7.67 -11.69
C THR A 82 10.82 -8.04 -12.64
N MET A 83 9.58 -8.02 -12.13
CA MET A 83 8.37 -8.15 -12.91
C MET A 83 7.31 -7.14 -12.48
N LYS A 84 6.82 -6.35 -13.43
CA LYS A 84 5.76 -5.36 -13.24
C LYS A 84 4.47 -5.82 -13.92
N GLY A 85 3.37 -5.13 -13.66
CA GLY A 85 2.10 -5.36 -14.36
C GLY A 85 2.21 -5.09 -15.87
N ARG A 86 1.27 -5.64 -16.65
CA ARG A 86 1.24 -5.59 -18.13
C ARG A 86 1.29 -4.17 -18.70
N SER A 87 0.73 -3.19 -18.02
CA SER A 87 0.75 -1.78 -18.43
C SER A 87 2.15 -1.14 -18.47
N ASN A 88 3.19 -1.85 -17.98
CA ASN A 88 4.57 -1.35 -18.01
C ASN A 88 5.39 -1.94 -19.19
N TYR A 89 4.74 -2.67 -20.09
CA TYR A 89 5.40 -3.31 -21.24
C TYR A 89 4.66 -2.95 -22.52
N PRO A 90 5.37 -2.47 -23.57
CA PRO A 90 4.73 -2.20 -24.86
C PRO A 90 4.18 -3.47 -25.51
N CYS A 91 3.07 -3.34 -26.20
CA CYS A 91 2.47 -4.44 -26.95
C CYS A 91 2.88 -4.36 -28.43
N PHE A 92 3.66 -5.31 -28.90
CA PHE A 92 4.14 -5.33 -30.29
C PHE A 92 3.04 -5.70 -31.33
N VAL A 93 1.89 -6.23 -30.88
CA VAL A 93 0.74 -6.59 -31.74
C VAL A 93 -0.16 -5.37 -31.99
N LEU A 94 -0.12 -4.40 -31.10
CA LEU A 94 -0.84 -3.13 -31.20
C LEU A 94 0.12 -2.03 -31.64
N ASP A 95 -0.42 -0.82 -31.80
CA ASP A 95 0.39 0.35 -32.11
C ASP A 95 1.41 0.69 -31.00
N ASP A 96 2.44 1.48 -31.34
CA ASP A 96 3.55 1.84 -30.45
C ASP A 96 3.12 2.59 -29.15
N LYS A 97 1.87 3.04 -29.10
CA LYS A 97 1.30 3.75 -27.93
C LYS A 97 0.53 2.83 -26.98
N SER A 98 0.35 1.56 -27.34
CA SER A 98 -0.43 0.59 -26.57
C SER A 98 0.45 -0.35 -25.75
N ASP A 99 0.02 -0.64 -24.54
CA ASP A 99 0.70 -1.55 -23.64
C ASP A 99 0.07 -2.96 -23.62
N CYS A 100 0.78 -3.92 -23.02
CA CYS A 100 0.35 -5.31 -22.93
C CYS A 100 -0.92 -5.54 -22.08
N SER A 101 -1.44 -4.54 -21.36
CA SER A 101 -2.71 -4.67 -20.65
C SER A 101 -3.91 -4.64 -21.60
N LYS A 102 -3.71 -4.09 -22.80
CA LYS A 102 -4.71 -4.04 -23.88
C LYS A 102 -4.50 -5.14 -24.92
N GLY A 103 -3.40 -5.91 -24.82
CA GLY A 103 -3.00 -6.89 -25.80
C GLY A 103 -4.01 -8.04 -25.98
N PRO A 104 -4.29 -8.48 -27.23
CA PRO A 104 -5.26 -9.54 -27.51
C PRO A 104 -4.88 -10.90 -26.93
N CYS A 105 -3.61 -11.11 -26.59
CA CYS A 105 -3.14 -12.32 -25.93
C CYS A 105 -3.71 -12.54 -24.51
N ILE A 106 -4.42 -11.55 -23.94
CA ILE A 106 -5.10 -11.70 -22.64
C ILE A 106 -6.33 -12.58 -22.80
N GLY A 107 -7.07 -12.37 -23.87
CA GLY A 107 -8.29 -13.09 -24.18
C GLY A 107 -8.05 -14.43 -24.91
N LEU A 108 -7.07 -14.48 -25.77
CA LEU A 108 -6.90 -15.54 -26.74
C LEU A 108 -5.67 -16.42 -26.45
N PRO A 109 -5.86 -17.68 -25.99
CA PRO A 109 -4.75 -18.59 -25.70
C PRO A 109 -3.83 -18.84 -26.90
N GLU A 110 -4.38 -18.87 -28.11
CA GLU A 110 -3.64 -19.10 -29.36
C GLU A 110 -2.67 -17.93 -29.64
N ILE A 111 -3.19 -16.70 -29.59
CA ILE A 111 -2.36 -15.48 -29.72
C ILE A 111 -1.34 -15.40 -28.60
N LYS A 112 -1.69 -15.86 -27.40
CA LYS A 112 -0.75 -15.94 -26.27
C LYS A 112 0.46 -16.78 -26.60
N ASN A 113 0.29 -17.92 -27.28
CA ASN A 113 1.42 -18.78 -27.63
C ASN A 113 2.33 -18.12 -28.67
N SER A 114 1.77 -17.50 -29.70
CA SER A 114 2.53 -16.74 -30.72
C SER A 114 3.20 -15.50 -30.11
N CYS A 115 2.56 -14.83 -29.14
CA CYS A 115 3.13 -13.67 -28.45
C CYS A 115 4.34 -14.00 -27.58
N LYS A 116 4.43 -15.21 -27.00
CA LYS A 116 5.47 -15.55 -26.01
C LYS A 116 6.89 -15.35 -26.55
N GLU A 117 7.12 -15.62 -27.83
CA GLU A 117 8.44 -15.53 -28.45
C GLU A 117 8.93 -14.09 -28.64
N HIS A 118 8.02 -13.13 -28.81
CA HIS A 118 8.35 -11.75 -29.18
C HIS A 118 7.98 -10.72 -28.11
N CYS A 119 7.02 -11.02 -27.25
CA CYS A 119 6.48 -10.10 -26.25
C CYS A 119 7.44 -9.85 -25.09
N SER A 120 7.79 -8.60 -24.86
CA SER A 120 8.65 -8.18 -23.75
C SER A 120 8.10 -8.58 -22.36
N TYR A 121 6.77 -8.54 -22.18
CA TYR A 121 6.11 -8.99 -20.94
C TYR A 121 6.35 -10.49 -20.68
N TYR A 122 6.13 -11.36 -21.70
CA TYR A 122 6.31 -12.80 -21.51
C TYR A 122 7.78 -13.20 -21.35
N LYS A 123 8.67 -12.56 -22.11
CA LYS A 123 10.14 -12.75 -21.94
C LYS A 123 10.59 -12.39 -20.53
N GLN A 124 10.15 -11.23 -20.05
CA GLN A 124 10.48 -10.77 -18.69
C GLN A 124 9.89 -11.70 -17.63
N LYS A 125 8.64 -12.17 -17.82
CA LYS A 125 7.98 -13.10 -16.90
C LYS A 125 8.72 -14.44 -16.83
N GLU A 126 9.20 -14.94 -17.96
CA GLU A 126 9.97 -16.17 -18.03
C GLU A 126 11.31 -16.03 -17.32
N LEU A 127 12.04 -14.93 -17.57
CA LEU A 127 13.30 -14.61 -16.88
C LEU A 127 13.08 -14.53 -15.37
N ALA A 128 12.06 -13.82 -14.92
CA ALA A 128 11.73 -13.68 -13.50
C ALA A 128 11.36 -15.03 -12.86
N ASN A 129 10.62 -15.88 -13.55
CA ASN A 129 10.28 -17.22 -13.05
C ASN A 129 11.51 -18.14 -12.92
N LYS A 130 12.49 -18.01 -13.81
CA LYS A 130 13.74 -18.76 -13.78
C LYS A 130 14.75 -18.20 -12.77
N SER A 131 14.64 -16.91 -12.43
CA SER A 131 15.60 -16.23 -11.55
C SER A 131 15.60 -16.78 -10.13
N GLN A 132 16.72 -16.62 -9.44
CA GLN A 132 16.85 -16.90 -8.02
C GLN A 132 16.06 -15.86 -7.20
N LEU A 133 16.16 -14.59 -7.56
CA LEU A 133 15.47 -13.48 -6.89
C LEU A 133 14.44 -12.86 -7.84
N PHE A 134 13.16 -13.05 -7.53
CA PHE A 134 12.05 -12.48 -8.27
C PHE A 134 11.51 -11.27 -7.51
N CYS A 135 11.83 -10.07 -7.98
CA CYS A 135 11.31 -8.83 -7.39
C CYS A 135 10.00 -8.42 -8.06
N THR A 136 9.00 -8.06 -7.27
CA THR A 136 7.70 -7.60 -7.74
C THR A 136 7.01 -6.68 -6.72
N ASN A 137 5.78 -6.22 -7.03
CA ASN A 137 4.96 -5.46 -6.10
C ASN A 137 3.72 -6.23 -5.65
N TYR A 138 3.04 -5.72 -4.61
CA TYR A 138 1.84 -6.37 -4.05
C TYR A 138 0.75 -6.59 -5.10
N ALA A 139 0.46 -5.59 -5.94
CA ALA A 139 -0.58 -5.71 -6.96
C ALA A 139 -0.33 -6.87 -7.93
N PHE A 140 0.92 -7.04 -8.38
CA PHE A 140 1.29 -8.16 -9.24
C PHE A 140 1.22 -9.50 -8.49
N LEU A 141 1.75 -9.58 -7.27
CA LEU A 141 1.72 -10.80 -6.46
C LEU A 141 0.29 -11.29 -6.24
N LEU A 142 -0.60 -10.37 -5.83
CA LEU A 142 -1.99 -10.69 -5.50
C LEU A 142 -2.85 -11.00 -6.72
N SER A 143 -2.56 -10.39 -7.89
CA SER A 143 -3.29 -10.65 -9.13
C SER A 143 -2.78 -11.85 -9.94
N SER A 144 -1.59 -12.38 -9.61
CA SER A 144 -0.96 -13.47 -10.39
C SER A 144 -1.31 -14.84 -9.84
N GLY A 145 -2.18 -15.58 -10.56
CA GLY A 145 -2.59 -16.94 -10.18
C GLY A 145 -1.55 -18.04 -10.46
N ASP A 146 -0.59 -17.78 -11.35
CA ASP A 146 0.35 -18.77 -11.91
C ASP A 146 1.77 -18.72 -11.31
N LEU A 147 1.96 -17.98 -10.21
CA LEU A 147 3.22 -17.94 -9.49
C LEU A 147 3.51 -19.29 -8.82
N LYS A 148 4.73 -19.80 -9.00
CA LYS A 148 5.19 -21.06 -8.40
C LYS A 148 5.69 -20.84 -6.97
N LYS A 149 5.62 -21.88 -6.16
CA LYS A 149 6.16 -21.86 -4.80
C LYS A 149 7.67 -21.67 -4.81
N ARG A 150 8.20 -20.85 -3.90
CA ARG A 150 9.61 -20.58 -3.66
C ARG A 150 9.99 -20.86 -2.19
N ASP A 151 11.25 -20.79 -1.87
CA ASP A 151 11.72 -21.09 -0.51
C ASP A 151 11.43 -19.96 0.46
N LEU A 152 11.54 -18.70 -0.02
CA LEU A 152 11.32 -17.50 0.78
C LEU A 152 10.40 -16.50 0.07
N LEU A 153 9.53 -15.87 0.84
CA LEU A 153 8.73 -14.69 0.44
C LEU A 153 9.08 -13.53 1.37
N VAL A 154 9.65 -12.48 0.82
CA VAL A 154 9.99 -11.25 1.54
C VAL A 154 8.96 -10.18 1.23
N PHE A 155 8.34 -9.63 2.25
CA PHE A 155 7.54 -8.41 2.19
C PHE A 155 8.37 -7.24 2.72
N ASP A 156 8.84 -6.39 1.81
CA ASP A 156 9.53 -5.15 2.17
C ASP A 156 8.49 -4.04 2.43
N GLU A 157 8.81 -3.14 3.36
CA GLU A 157 7.87 -2.17 3.92
C GLU A 157 6.55 -2.83 4.39
N ALA A 158 6.71 -3.92 5.16
CA ALA A 158 5.63 -4.83 5.57
C ALA A 158 4.52 -4.16 6.39
N HIS A 159 4.76 -2.98 6.99
CA HIS A 159 3.73 -2.21 7.68
C HIS A 159 2.53 -1.86 6.78
N ASN A 160 2.71 -1.88 5.44
CA ASN A 160 1.65 -1.61 4.47
C ASN A 160 0.84 -2.85 4.06
N ILE A 161 1.28 -4.06 4.42
CA ILE A 161 0.70 -5.31 3.90
C ILE A 161 -0.80 -5.46 4.20
N GLU A 162 -1.25 -5.02 5.37
CA GLU A 162 -2.66 -5.05 5.72
C GLU A 162 -3.47 -4.21 4.73
N ASN A 163 -3.06 -2.97 4.47
CA ASN A 163 -3.75 -2.06 3.58
C ASN A 163 -3.76 -2.57 2.13
N GLU A 164 -2.65 -3.12 1.65
CA GLU A 164 -2.51 -3.67 0.30
C GLU A 164 -3.47 -4.86 0.08
N ILE A 165 -3.53 -5.78 1.03
CA ILE A 165 -4.41 -6.95 0.94
C ILE A 165 -5.88 -6.53 1.04
N ILE A 166 -6.22 -5.65 1.96
CA ILE A 166 -7.59 -5.16 2.14
C ILE A 166 -8.06 -4.41 0.89
N SER A 167 -7.23 -3.54 0.34
CA SER A 167 -7.55 -2.83 -0.91
C SER A 167 -7.80 -3.80 -2.07
N PHE A 168 -6.95 -4.79 -2.24
CA PHE A 168 -7.10 -5.82 -3.27
C PHE A 168 -8.39 -6.64 -3.09
N ALA A 169 -8.74 -6.99 -1.85
CA ALA A 169 -9.87 -7.85 -1.54
C ALA A 169 -11.21 -7.13 -1.44
N THR A 170 -11.21 -5.81 -1.31
CA THR A 170 -12.43 -5.00 -1.27
C THR A 170 -13.25 -5.20 -2.54
N ILE A 171 -14.56 -5.39 -2.37
CA ILE A 171 -15.53 -5.58 -3.44
C ILE A 171 -16.37 -4.31 -3.53
N ASN A 172 -16.49 -3.77 -4.75
CA ASN A 172 -17.39 -2.66 -5.03
C ASN A 172 -18.39 -3.12 -6.08
N ILE A 173 -19.67 -3.15 -5.72
CA ILE A 173 -20.77 -3.52 -6.61
C ILE A 173 -21.59 -2.26 -6.86
N LYS A 174 -21.83 -1.94 -8.14
CA LYS A 174 -22.76 -0.90 -8.59
C LYS A 174 -23.94 -1.61 -9.25
N PRO A 175 -25.04 -1.87 -8.52
CA PRO A 175 -26.08 -2.78 -9.00
C PRO A 175 -26.69 -2.39 -10.34
N LEU A 176 -27.12 -1.13 -10.49
CA LEU A 176 -27.75 -0.66 -11.74
C LEU A 176 -26.76 -0.62 -12.90
N ARG A 177 -25.51 -0.18 -12.66
CA ARG A 177 -24.47 -0.16 -13.69
C ARG A 177 -24.09 -1.58 -14.13
N THR A 178 -23.99 -2.50 -13.18
CA THR A 178 -23.72 -3.90 -13.47
C THR A 178 -24.88 -4.53 -14.23
N LEU A 179 -26.12 -4.29 -13.80
CA LEU A 179 -27.33 -4.77 -14.46
C LEU A 179 -27.39 -4.34 -15.96
N LYS A 180 -27.13 -3.06 -16.24
CA LYS A 180 -27.07 -2.53 -17.61
C LYS A 180 -26.00 -3.16 -18.47
N LYS A 181 -24.93 -3.70 -17.86
CA LYS A 181 -23.89 -4.45 -18.58
C LYS A 181 -24.30 -5.87 -18.90
N VAL A 182 -24.90 -6.58 -17.94
CA VAL A 182 -25.19 -8.00 -18.05
C VAL A 182 -26.51 -8.32 -18.75
N LYS A 183 -27.41 -7.32 -18.87
CA LYS A 183 -28.71 -7.48 -19.54
C LYS A 183 -28.89 -6.49 -20.68
N LYS A 184 -29.24 -6.99 -21.88
CA LYS A 184 -29.61 -6.14 -23.02
C LYS A 184 -30.91 -5.36 -22.78
N THR A 185 -31.88 -5.97 -22.06
CA THR A 185 -33.17 -5.36 -21.72
C THR A 185 -33.37 -5.48 -20.21
N VAL A 186 -33.45 -4.34 -19.53
CA VAL A 186 -33.72 -4.24 -18.09
C VAL A 186 -35.23 -4.13 -17.89
N THR A 187 -35.81 -5.07 -17.15
CA THR A 187 -37.24 -5.04 -16.81
C THR A 187 -37.49 -4.15 -15.59
N LYS A 188 -38.76 -3.80 -15.36
CA LYS A 188 -39.18 -3.05 -14.16
C LYS A 188 -38.82 -3.80 -12.88
N ASP A 189 -38.98 -5.13 -12.87
CA ASP A 189 -38.68 -5.98 -11.71
C ASP A 189 -37.16 -6.03 -11.44
N ASP A 190 -36.33 -6.06 -12.48
CA ASP A 190 -34.87 -5.98 -12.33
C ASP A 190 -34.45 -4.65 -11.70
N PHE A 191 -35.07 -3.55 -12.14
CA PHE A 191 -34.80 -2.21 -11.59
C PHE A 191 -35.22 -2.12 -10.12
N ILE A 192 -36.46 -2.55 -9.79
CA ILE A 192 -36.95 -2.59 -8.41
C ILE A 192 -36.03 -3.45 -7.53
N PHE A 193 -35.60 -4.61 -8.02
CA PHE A 193 -34.68 -5.46 -7.30
C PHE A 193 -33.35 -4.75 -7.00
N CYS A 194 -32.73 -4.09 -7.97
CA CYS A 194 -31.46 -3.40 -7.80
C CYS A 194 -31.54 -2.14 -6.90
N THR A 195 -32.73 -1.54 -6.80
CA THR A 195 -32.95 -0.33 -5.98
C THR A 195 -33.50 -0.63 -4.58
N ARG A 196 -33.69 -1.90 -4.21
CA ARG A 196 -34.19 -2.30 -2.89
C ARG A 196 -33.19 -2.03 -1.74
N ILE A 197 -31.89 -1.93 -2.06
CA ILE A 197 -30.84 -1.60 -1.10
C ILE A 197 -30.71 -0.08 -0.98
N SER A 198 -30.57 0.39 0.25
CA SER A 198 -30.38 1.81 0.58
C SER A 198 -29.19 2.00 1.54
N ILE A 199 -28.91 3.24 1.88
CA ILE A 199 -27.87 3.59 2.86
C ILE A 199 -28.20 3.06 4.27
N ASP A 200 -29.49 2.85 4.56
CA ASP A 200 -29.97 2.37 5.85
C ASP A 200 -30.15 0.83 5.89
N SER A 201 -29.83 0.14 4.79
CA SER A 201 -29.96 -1.31 4.74
C SER A 201 -29.05 -1.99 5.74
N THR A 202 -29.59 -2.99 6.42
CA THR A 202 -28.87 -3.79 7.41
C THR A 202 -27.81 -4.68 6.76
N LYS A 203 -26.90 -5.19 7.58
CA LYS A 203 -25.85 -6.13 7.14
C LYS A 203 -26.45 -7.37 6.47
N ASP A 204 -27.49 -7.93 7.07
CA ASP A 204 -28.13 -9.16 6.57
C ASP A 204 -28.86 -8.93 5.25
N GLU A 205 -29.56 -7.79 5.11
CA GLU A 205 -30.18 -7.39 3.84
C GLU A 205 -29.18 -7.21 2.71
N ILE A 206 -28.01 -6.61 3.01
CA ILE A 206 -26.94 -6.43 2.02
C ILE A 206 -26.34 -7.78 1.65
N ALA A 207 -26.09 -8.66 2.62
CA ALA A 207 -25.52 -9.97 2.37
C ALA A 207 -26.47 -10.84 1.51
N ASP A 208 -27.75 -10.86 1.85
CA ASP A 208 -28.79 -11.54 1.04
C ASP A 208 -28.88 -10.97 -0.37
N PHE A 209 -28.92 -9.63 -0.47
CA PHE A 209 -28.93 -8.97 -1.77
C PHE A 209 -27.74 -9.35 -2.63
N VAL A 210 -26.51 -9.31 -2.09
CA VAL A 210 -25.27 -9.60 -2.85
C VAL A 210 -25.26 -11.04 -3.32
N SER A 211 -25.70 -11.97 -2.47
CA SER A 211 -25.82 -13.39 -2.83
C SER A 211 -26.81 -13.59 -3.99
N VAL A 212 -28.03 -13.10 -3.83
CA VAL A 212 -29.09 -13.21 -4.88
C VAL A 212 -28.68 -12.46 -6.15
N PHE A 213 -28.07 -11.28 -6.04
CA PHE A 213 -27.60 -10.51 -7.19
C PHE A 213 -26.52 -11.26 -7.98
N SER A 214 -25.62 -11.90 -7.27
CA SER A 214 -24.55 -12.72 -7.88
C SER A 214 -25.13 -13.89 -8.67
N ASP A 215 -26.04 -14.65 -8.07
CA ASP A 215 -26.61 -15.85 -8.69
C ASP A 215 -27.58 -15.50 -9.82
N LYS A 216 -28.33 -14.41 -9.68
CA LYS A 216 -29.35 -14.01 -10.67
C LYS A 216 -28.76 -13.29 -11.90
N TYR A 217 -27.67 -12.53 -11.73
CA TYR A 217 -27.17 -11.66 -12.79
C TYR A 217 -25.70 -11.93 -13.17
N ILE A 218 -24.80 -12.16 -12.21
CA ILE A 218 -23.37 -12.31 -12.49
C ILE A 218 -23.08 -13.71 -13.05
N LEU A 219 -23.52 -14.76 -12.38
CA LEU A 219 -23.27 -16.14 -12.79
C LEU A 219 -23.85 -16.46 -14.18
N PRO A 220 -25.13 -16.14 -14.50
CA PRO A 220 -25.65 -16.37 -15.84
C PRO A 220 -24.93 -15.57 -16.93
N HIS A 221 -24.46 -14.36 -16.61
CA HIS A 221 -23.66 -13.59 -17.56
C HIS A 221 -22.31 -14.25 -17.85
N ILE A 222 -21.63 -14.77 -16.82
CA ILE A 222 -20.40 -15.56 -16.97
C ILE A 222 -20.64 -16.76 -17.90
N GLU A 223 -21.75 -17.48 -17.71
CA GLU A 223 -22.10 -18.63 -18.57
C GLU A 223 -22.42 -18.20 -19.99
N SER A 224 -23.15 -17.10 -20.19
CA SER A 224 -23.38 -16.52 -21.51
C SER A 224 -22.09 -16.16 -22.23
N LEU A 225 -21.16 -15.47 -21.55
CA LEU A 225 -19.86 -15.11 -22.13
C LEU A 225 -19.03 -16.36 -22.50
N LYS A 226 -19.08 -17.42 -21.69
CA LYS A 226 -18.45 -18.72 -22.05
C LYS A 226 -19.07 -19.35 -23.28
N GLY A 227 -20.39 -19.29 -23.41
CA GLY A 227 -21.12 -19.74 -24.60
C GLY A 227 -20.73 -18.95 -25.86
N ASP A 228 -20.71 -17.61 -25.76
CA ASP A 228 -20.31 -16.73 -26.85
C ASP A 228 -18.87 -17.01 -27.32
N ILE A 229 -17.93 -17.20 -26.37
CA ILE A 229 -16.56 -17.61 -26.69
C ILE A 229 -16.52 -18.95 -27.41
N ALA A 230 -17.30 -19.94 -26.98
CA ALA A 230 -17.35 -21.24 -27.61
C ALA A 230 -17.88 -21.16 -29.07
N LEU A 231 -18.92 -20.35 -29.28
CA LEU A 231 -19.48 -20.12 -30.63
C LEU A 231 -18.49 -19.42 -31.56
N LEU A 232 -17.87 -18.32 -31.10
CA LEU A 232 -16.88 -17.57 -31.89
C LEU A 232 -15.61 -18.37 -32.19
N ASN A 233 -15.28 -19.37 -31.39
CA ASN A 233 -14.13 -20.24 -31.66
C ASN A 233 -14.38 -21.25 -32.81
N ILE A 234 -15.63 -21.48 -33.19
CA ILE A 234 -15.99 -22.37 -34.32
C ILE A 234 -15.92 -21.60 -35.65
N GLU A 235 -16.05 -20.29 -35.63
CA GLU A 235 -16.03 -19.44 -36.81
C GLU A 235 -14.60 -19.23 -37.36
N GLU A 236 -14.53 -18.94 -38.67
CA GLU A 236 -13.28 -18.59 -39.35
C GLU A 236 -12.69 -17.29 -38.77
N LYS A 237 -11.43 -17.31 -38.38
CA LYS A 237 -10.79 -16.21 -37.59
C LYS A 237 -10.51 -14.97 -38.44
N SER A 238 -11.51 -14.13 -38.62
CA SER A 238 -11.34 -12.76 -39.12
C SER A 238 -10.84 -11.82 -38.02
N SER A 239 -10.28 -10.67 -38.41
CA SER A 239 -9.84 -9.64 -37.45
C SER A 239 -10.97 -9.16 -36.53
N LYS A 240 -12.20 -9.14 -37.01
CA LYS A 240 -13.39 -8.77 -36.22
C LYS A 240 -13.72 -9.81 -35.15
N ILE A 241 -13.64 -11.11 -35.49
CA ILE A 241 -13.88 -12.21 -34.55
C ILE A 241 -12.79 -12.24 -33.47
N ILE A 242 -11.52 -12.02 -33.85
CA ILE A 242 -10.41 -11.92 -32.91
C ILE A 242 -10.63 -10.76 -31.91
N SER A 243 -11.07 -9.61 -32.41
CA SER A 243 -11.37 -8.46 -31.52
C SER A 243 -12.56 -8.73 -30.60
N ALA A 244 -13.62 -9.35 -31.08
CA ALA A 244 -14.78 -9.74 -30.30
C ALA A 244 -14.41 -10.75 -29.20
N LEU A 245 -13.67 -11.80 -29.54
CA LEU A 245 -13.16 -12.79 -28.58
C LEU A 245 -12.31 -12.18 -27.50
N ASP A 246 -11.40 -11.24 -27.83
CA ASP A 246 -10.56 -10.55 -26.87
C ASP A 246 -11.41 -9.74 -25.88
N HIS A 247 -12.37 -8.97 -26.41
CA HIS A 247 -13.28 -8.17 -25.57
C HIS A 247 -14.09 -9.05 -24.61
N ILE A 248 -14.75 -10.09 -25.12
CA ILE A 248 -15.59 -11.00 -24.33
C ILE A 248 -14.76 -11.75 -23.29
N THR A 249 -13.55 -12.18 -23.63
CA THR A 249 -12.70 -12.90 -22.66
C THR A 249 -12.15 -11.98 -21.56
N LYS A 250 -11.86 -10.72 -21.86
CA LYS A 250 -11.49 -9.72 -20.84
C LYS A 250 -12.66 -9.47 -19.88
N GLU A 251 -13.86 -9.35 -20.43
CA GLU A 251 -15.08 -9.19 -19.65
C GLU A 251 -15.35 -10.41 -18.76
N LEU A 252 -15.24 -11.63 -19.32
CA LEU A 252 -15.36 -12.87 -18.57
C LEU A 252 -14.43 -12.90 -17.35
N LYS A 253 -13.16 -12.59 -17.54
CA LYS A 253 -12.20 -12.57 -16.42
C LYS A 253 -12.56 -11.57 -15.34
N LEU A 254 -13.08 -10.40 -15.72
CA LEU A 254 -13.54 -9.39 -14.76
C LEU A 254 -14.69 -9.93 -13.90
N PHE A 255 -15.70 -10.54 -14.55
CA PHE A 255 -16.86 -11.08 -13.84
C PHE A 255 -16.53 -12.34 -13.05
N GLU A 256 -15.65 -13.23 -13.53
CA GLU A 256 -15.16 -14.38 -12.76
C GLU A 256 -14.40 -13.91 -11.50
N SER A 257 -13.57 -12.87 -11.61
CA SER A 257 -12.87 -12.29 -10.45
C SER A 257 -13.86 -11.71 -9.44
N LEU A 258 -14.88 -10.99 -9.91
CA LEU A 258 -15.93 -10.44 -9.05
C LEU A 258 -16.73 -11.56 -8.38
N TYR A 259 -17.16 -12.57 -9.14
CA TYR A 259 -17.90 -13.71 -8.62
C TYR A 259 -17.11 -14.48 -7.56
N ASN A 260 -15.83 -14.75 -7.80
CA ASN A 260 -14.97 -15.41 -6.83
C ASN A 260 -14.83 -14.63 -5.52
N LYS A 261 -14.70 -13.30 -5.60
CA LYS A 261 -14.66 -12.44 -4.41
C LYS A 261 -15.99 -12.48 -3.66
N ILE A 262 -17.12 -12.44 -4.37
CA ILE A 262 -18.46 -12.54 -3.76
C ILE A 262 -18.66 -13.93 -3.11
N THR A 263 -18.21 -15.00 -3.73
CA THR A 263 -18.24 -16.35 -3.16
C THR A 263 -17.44 -16.44 -1.86
N MET A 264 -16.25 -15.80 -1.83
CA MET A 264 -15.48 -15.69 -0.58
C MET A 264 -16.21 -14.91 0.49
N PHE A 265 -16.86 -13.81 0.12
CA PHE A 265 -17.70 -13.02 1.01
C PHE A 265 -18.89 -13.83 1.53
N ASN A 266 -19.67 -14.48 0.65
CA ASN A 266 -20.84 -15.28 1.03
C ASN A 266 -20.51 -16.43 1.98
N SER A 267 -19.26 -16.93 1.97
CA SER A 267 -18.84 -17.99 2.89
C SER A 267 -18.67 -17.52 4.33
N ARG A 268 -18.40 -16.24 4.57
CA ARG A 268 -18.24 -15.59 5.89
C ARG A 268 -18.54 -14.09 5.84
N PRO A 269 -19.81 -13.70 5.74
CA PRO A 269 -20.18 -12.29 5.70
C PRO A 269 -19.77 -11.52 6.97
N GLU A 270 -19.67 -12.22 8.11
CA GLU A 270 -19.26 -11.66 9.40
C GLU A 270 -17.84 -11.09 9.39
N ASP A 271 -16.96 -11.59 8.53
CA ASP A 271 -15.57 -11.13 8.39
C ASP A 271 -15.46 -9.80 7.61
N TYR A 272 -16.59 -9.22 7.15
CA TYR A 272 -16.60 -8.02 6.32
C TYR A 272 -17.31 -6.83 6.97
N CYS A 273 -16.81 -5.65 6.67
CA CYS A 273 -17.49 -4.38 6.86
C CYS A 273 -18.32 -4.04 5.62
N PHE A 274 -19.50 -3.51 5.82
CA PHE A 274 -20.48 -3.16 4.79
C PHE A 274 -20.70 -1.66 4.76
N GLU A 275 -20.59 -1.08 3.58
CA GLU A 275 -20.93 0.33 3.33
C GLU A 275 -21.78 0.43 2.08
N THR A 276 -22.82 1.24 2.12
CA THR A 276 -23.59 1.68 0.95
C THR A 276 -23.35 3.17 0.76
N LEU A 277 -22.93 3.55 -0.42
CA LEU A 277 -22.60 4.92 -0.78
C LEU A 277 -23.39 5.34 -2.03
N TYR A 278 -23.77 6.61 -2.15
CA TYR A 278 -24.35 7.14 -3.38
C TYR A 278 -23.26 7.43 -4.41
N ASP A 279 -23.50 7.09 -5.66
CA ASP A 279 -22.64 7.40 -6.81
C ASP A 279 -23.54 7.85 -7.99
N GLY A 280 -23.94 9.11 -7.98
CA GLY A 280 -24.96 9.63 -8.88
C GLY A 280 -26.32 8.99 -8.61
N ASP A 281 -26.90 8.38 -9.65
CA ASP A 281 -28.19 7.68 -9.58
C ASP A 281 -28.06 6.20 -9.15
N ASP A 282 -26.87 5.72 -8.84
CA ASP A 282 -26.61 4.34 -8.42
C ASP A 282 -26.05 4.28 -7.00
N PHE A 283 -26.08 3.10 -6.42
CA PHE A 283 -25.43 2.80 -5.15
C PHE A 283 -24.11 2.06 -5.40
N VAL A 284 -23.14 2.31 -4.55
CA VAL A 284 -21.98 1.46 -4.42
C VAL A 284 -22.13 0.64 -3.14
N ILE A 285 -22.26 -0.65 -3.28
CA ILE A 285 -22.14 -1.58 -2.15
C ILE A 285 -20.66 -1.92 -2.04
N LYS A 286 -20.05 -1.45 -0.96
CA LYS A 286 -18.63 -1.69 -0.67
C LYS A 286 -18.52 -2.72 0.45
N LEU A 287 -17.90 -3.86 0.16
CA LEU A 287 -17.65 -4.94 1.10
C LEU A 287 -16.15 -5.00 1.34
N THR A 288 -15.73 -4.67 2.55
CA THR A 288 -14.31 -4.57 2.91
C THR A 288 -14.00 -5.61 3.98
N PRO A 289 -13.03 -6.52 3.76
CA PRO A 289 -12.62 -7.44 4.80
C PRO A 289 -12.14 -6.71 6.06
N LEU A 290 -12.54 -7.15 7.23
CA LEU A 290 -12.07 -6.60 8.50
C LEU A 290 -10.59 -6.89 8.72
N ASN A 291 -10.16 -8.12 8.40
CA ASN A 291 -8.79 -8.59 8.57
C ASN A 291 -8.24 -9.21 7.28
N PRO A 292 -6.93 -9.07 7.01
CA PRO A 292 -6.27 -9.66 5.84
C PRO A 292 -5.96 -11.15 6.00
N SER A 293 -6.11 -11.70 7.20
CA SER A 293 -5.56 -12.99 7.66
C SER A 293 -5.80 -14.16 6.72
N ARG A 294 -7.04 -14.37 6.30
CA ARG A 294 -7.42 -15.49 5.42
C ARG A 294 -6.76 -15.40 4.04
N ILE A 295 -6.72 -14.18 3.50
CA ILE A 295 -6.13 -13.92 2.19
C ILE A 295 -4.62 -14.05 2.28
N LEU A 296 -3.99 -13.41 3.27
CA LEU A 296 -2.57 -13.51 3.51
C LEU A 296 -2.11 -14.96 3.67
N LYS A 297 -2.83 -15.75 4.49
CA LYS A 297 -2.52 -17.17 4.70
C LYS A 297 -2.58 -17.95 3.38
N THR A 298 -3.59 -17.74 2.55
CA THR A 298 -3.72 -18.39 1.25
C THR A 298 -2.50 -18.11 0.35
N TYR A 299 -2.04 -16.87 0.31
CA TYR A 299 -0.87 -16.50 -0.50
C TYR A 299 0.43 -17.03 0.10
N THR A 300 0.64 -16.91 1.40
CA THR A 300 1.88 -17.37 2.05
C THR A 300 2.03 -18.88 2.00
N ASP A 301 0.95 -19.66 2.18
CA ASP A 301 0.99 -21.12 2.09
C ASP A 301 1.26 -21.61 0.67
N ARG A 302 0.68 -20.92 -0.32
CA ARG A 302 0.87 -21.25 -1.73
C ARG A 302 2.26 -20.88 -2.25
N LEU A 303 2.81 -19.74 -1.82
CA LEU A 303 3.95 -19.11 -2.48
C LEU A 303 5.29 -19.36 -1.80
N ALA A 304 5.32 -19.71 -0.50
CA ALA A 304 6.59 -19.86 0.18
C ALA A 304 6.59 -20.89 1.31
N ASN A 305 7.80 -21.38 1.64
CA ASN A 305 8.04 -22.20 2.83
C ASN A 305 8.29 -21.32 4.07
N LYS A 306 8.98 -20.19 3.88
CA LYS A 306 9.28 -19.17 4.90
C LYS A 306 8.82 -17.80 4.42
N VAL A 307 8.43 -16.95 5.37
CA VAL A 307 7.96 -15.58 5.08
C VAL A 307 8.72 -14.60 5.97
N LEU A 308 9.31 -13.58 5.37
CA LEU A 308 9.96 -12.47 6.05
C LEU A 308 9.12 -11.21 5.89
N PHE A 309 8.67 -10.64 6.98
CA PHE A 309 8.07 -9.30 7.07
C PHE A 309 9.15 -8.32 7.54
N MET A 310 9.52 -7.39 6.68
CA MET A 310 10.60 -6.45 6.95
C MET A 310 10.12 -5.02 6.87
N SER A 311 10.37 -4.23 7.90
CA SER A 311 10.01 -2.80 7.95
C SER A 311 10.88 -2.04 8.93
N ALA A 312 10.91 -0.72 8.81
CA ALA A 312 11.48 0.15 9.84
C ALA A 312 10.53 0.36 11.02
N THR A 313 9.24 0.09 10.85
CA THR A 313 8.17 0.48 11.77
C THR A 313 7.15 -0.63 11.99
N ILE A 314 7.58 -1.80 12.47
CA ILE A 314 6.66 -2.84 12.96
C ILE A 314 6.12 -2.43 14.33
N LEU A 315 7.00 -1.94 15.20
CA LEU A 315 6.78 -1.41 16.54
C LEU A 315 6.30 -2.48 17.55
N ASP A 316 5.01 -2.73 17.61
CA ASP A 316 4.41 -3.74 18.48
C ASP A 316 4.21 -5.04 17.67
N PHE A 317 5.11 -6.00 17.84
CA PHE A 317 5.12 -7.24 17.05
C PHE A 317 3.87 -8.08 17.28
N GLU A 318 3.38 -8.16 18.53
CA GLU A 318 2.21 -8.99 18.86
C GLU A 318 0.96 -8.43 18.19
N ILE A 319 0.72 -7.12 18.33
CA ILE A 319 -0.42 -6.46 17.70
C ILE A 319 -0.30 -6.50 16.17
N PHE A 320 0.91 -6.34 15.64
CA PHE A 320 1.13 -6.42 14.20
C PHE A 320 0.87 -7.84 13.67
N ALA A 321 1.39 -8.89 14.31
CA ALA A 321 1.13 -10.28 13.94
C ALA A 321 -0.36 -10.63 14.07
N GLU A 322 -1.01 -10.23 15.16
CA GLU A 322 -2.46 -10.40 15.38
C GLU A 322 -3.26 -9.73 14.26
N SER A 323 -2.90 -8.51 13.85
CA SER A 323 -3.60 -7.78 12.77
C SER A 323 -3.55 -8.51 11.42
N LEU A 324 -2.52 -9.34 11.23
CA LEU A 324 -2.33 -10.20 10.06
C LEU A 324 -2.89 -11.62 10.25
N GLY A 325 -3.38 -11.97 11.45
CA GLY A 325 -3.85 -13.30 11.79
C GLY A 325 -2.75 -14.35 11.84
N ILE A 326 -1.53 -13.94 12.23
CA ILE A 326 -0.36 -14.82 12.35
C ILE A 326 -0.12 -15.13 13.82
N SER A 327 0.04 -16.43 14.14
CA SER A 327 0.35 -16.88 15.50
C SER A 327 1.79 -16.53 15.88
N THR A 328 1.96 -16.08 17.12
CA THR A 328 3.29 -15.88 17.72
C THR A 328 4.07 -17.18 17.86
N ASP A 329 3.38 -18.33 18.02
CA ASP A 329 4.00 -19.65 18.10
C ASP A 329 4.70 -20.04 16.80
N GLU A 330 4.19 -19.60 15.65
CA GLU A 330 4.79 -19.84 14.32
C GLU A 330 5.78 -18.75 13.91
N SER A 331 6.01 -17.74 14.78
CA SER A 331 6.73 -16.50 14.45
C SER A 331 8.01 -16.34 15.25
N ALA A 332 8.93 -15.58 14.68
CA ALA A 332 10.09 -15.03 15.35
C ALA A 332 10.15 -13.51 15.14
N PHE A 333 10.61 -12.80 16.16
CA PHE A 333 10.67 -11.33 16.15
C PHE A 333 12.10 -10.87 16.41
N LEU A 334 12.60 -9.99 15.55
CA LEU A 334 13.89 -9.33 15.70
C LEU A 334 13.75 -7.83 15.47
N SER A 335 14.39 -7.03 16.31
CA SER A 335 14.39 -5.56 16.20
C SER A 335 15.80 -5.00 16.34
N PHE A 336 16.16 -4.11 15.42
CA PHE A 336 17.43 -3.41 15.40
C PHE A 336 17.21 -1.92 15.15
N GLU A 337 17.84 -1.10 15.99
CA GLU A 337 17.73 0.35 15.93
C GLU A 337 18.47 0.94 14.72
N SER A 338 18.04 2.13 14.29
CA SER A 338 18.75 2.90 13.27
C SER A 338 20.17 3.27 13.72
N THR A 339 21.12 3.32 12.79
CA THR A 339 22.48 3.82 13.02
C THR A 339 22.60 5.34 12.93
N PHE A 340 21.54 6.03 12.50
CA PHE A 340 21.59 7.48 12.30
C PHE A 340 21.66 8.23 13.63
N ASN A 341 22.43 9.31 13.66
CA ASN A 341 22.54 10.16 14.84
C ASN A 341 21.20 10.89 15.10
N PRO A 342 20.52 10.63 16.24
CA PRO A 342 19.25 11.26 16.55
C PRO A 342 19.33 12.79 16.69
N GLU A 343 20.51 13.34 17.02
CA GLU A 343 20.72 14.79 17.19
C GLU A 343 20.62 15.57 15.87
N LEU A 344 20.87 14.90 14.74
CA LEU A 344 20.74 15.52 13.41
C LEU A 344 19.29 15.66 12.96
N SER A 345 18.36 14.98 13.62
CA SER A 345 16.94 15.01 13.24
C SER A 345 16.01 15.19 14.44
N PRO A 346 16.16 16.30 15.22
CA PRO A 346 15.37 16.55 16.41
C PRO A 346 13.89 16.74 16.08
N ILE A 347 13.04 16.30 17.00
CA ILE A 347 11.59 16.45 16.95
C ILE A 347 11.14 17.34 18.09
N TYR A 348 10.78 18.58 17.77
CA TYR A 348 10.29 19.56 18.74
C TYR A 348 8.81 19.33 19.01
N ASN A 349 8.53 18.90 20.22
CA ASN A 349 7.16 18.76 20.70
C ASN A 349 6.66 20.14 21.18
N LEU A 350 5.90 20.83 20.33
CA LEU A 350 5.30 22.13 20.66
C LEU A 350 3.93 21.96 21.32
N SER A 351 3.14 20.97 20.90
CA SER A 351 1.81 20.65 21.46
C SER A 351 0.93 21.87 21.72
N CYS A 352 0.92 22.81 20.77
CA CYS A 352 0.32 24.12 20.94
C CYS A 352 -1.12 24.24 20.43
N VAL A 353 -1.60 23.31 19.58
CA VAL A 353 -2.94 23.37 18.98
C VAL A 353 -3.74 22.09 19.19
N ASP A 354 -5.06 22.24 19.34
CA ASP A 354 -6.01 21.12 19.32
C ASP A 354 -6.87 21.19 18.04
N LEU A 355 -6.50 20.38 17.05
CA LEU A 355 -7.18 20.27 15.76
C LEU A 355 -8.13 19.08 15.70
N SER A 356 -8.74 18.73 16.85
CA SER A 356 -9.85 17.76 16.87
C SER A 356 -11.04 18.27 16.03
N TYR A 357 -11.90 17.36 15.57
CA TYR A 357 -13.05 17.73 14.73
C TYR A 357 -13.92 18.85 15.36
N LYS A 358 -14.02 18.87 16.68
CA LYS A 358 -14.80 19.87 17.43
C LYS A 358 -14.16 21.26 17.45
N ASN A 359 -12.86 21.35 17.22
CA ASN A 359 -12.10 22.59 17.33
C ASN A 359 -11.61 23.11 15.96
N LEU A 360 -11.98 22.47 14.85
CA LEU A 360 -11.61 22.95 13.51
C LEU A 360 -12.23 24.31 13.14
N ASP A 361 -13.33 24.69 13.79
CA ASP A 361 -13.97 26.00 13.64
C ASP A 361 -13.60 27.00 14.75
N ASN A 362 -12.73 26.60 15.67
CA ASN A 362 -12.28 27.47 16.77
C ASN A 362 -11.20 28.44 16.27
N LYS A 363 -11.54 29.74 16.21
CA LYS A 363 -10.63 30.78 15.71
C LYS A 363 -9.31 30.85 16.47
N ASP A 364 -9.32 30.71 17.79
CA ASP A 364 -8.10 30.80 18.61
C ASP A 364 -7.12 29.66 18.28
N GLU A 365 -7.63 28.44 18.06
CA GLU A 365 -6.79 27.30 17.66
C GLU A 365 -6.26 27.49 16.23
N ILE A 366 -7.07 27.99 15.30
CA ILE A 366 -6.65 28.28 13.92
C ILE A 366 -5.63 29.42 13.89
N ASP A 367 -5.87 30.51 14.61
CA ASP A 367 -4.91 31.61 14.71
C ASP A 367 -3.57 31.16 15.33
N SER A 368 -3.63 30.29 16.33
CA SER A 368 -2.44 29.69 16.94
C SER A 368 -1.66 28.81 15.94
N LEU A 369 -2.39 28.00 15.15
CA LEU A 369 -1.81 27.18 14.09
C LEU A 369 -1.07 28.05 13.07
N ILE A 370 -1.75 29.05 12.52
CA ILE A 370 -1.20 29.94 11.48
C ILE A 370 0.02 30.70 12.00
N LYS A 371 -0.08 31.32 13.18
CA LYS A 371 1.04 32.05 13.80
C LYS A 371 2.24 31.16 14.07
N THR A 372 2.00 29.90 14.48
CA THR A 372 3.08 28.95 14.75
C THR A 372 3.76 28.51 13.46
N ILE A 373 2.99 28.23 12.41
CA ILE A 373 3.55 27.87 11.08
C ILE A 373 4.36 29.04 10.53
N ASP A 374 3.80 30.24 10.52
CA ASP A 374 4.49 31.45 10.04
C ASP A 374 5.80 31.69 10.80
N PHE A 375 5.76 31.55 12.14
CA PHE A 375 6.97 31.66 12.96
C PHE A 375 8.03 30.63 12.60
N ILE A 376 7.65 29.35 12.41
CA ILE A 376 8.60 28.28 12.05
C ILE A 376 9.17 28.55 10.66
N VAL A 377 8.33 28.84 9.67
CA VAL A 377 8.74 29.07 8.28
C VAL A 377 9.74 30.24 8.17
N LYS A 378 9.56 31.29 8.96
CA LYS A 378 10.51 32.43 9.03
C LYS A 378 11.89 32.06 9.60
N GLN A 379 12.01 30.93 10.32
CA GLN A 379 13.33 30.43 10.76
C GLN A 379 14.09 29.69 9.64
N PHE A 380 13.42 29.38 8.53
CA PHE A 380 13.95 28.65 7.37
C PHE A 380 13.74 29.43 6.07
N PRO A 381 14.24 30.66 5.95
CA PRO A 381 13.93 31.52 4.80
C PRO A 381 14.47 30.98 3.47
N ASN A 382 15.54 30.21 3.50
CA ASN A 382 16.24 29.68 2.32
C ASN A 382 16.10 28.15 2.17
N ASP A 383 15.36 27.50 3.04
CA ASP A 383 15.26 26.05 3.06
C ASP A 383 13.92 25.56 2.54
N LYS A 384 13.94 24.44 1.86
CA LYS A 384 12.72 23.69 1.52
C LYS A 384 12.19 22.95 2.76
N GLY A 385 10.86 22.82 2.80
CA GLY A 385 10.19 22.14 3.91
C GLY A 385 8.91 21.42 3.48
N ILE A 386 8.32 20.71 4.46
CA ILE A 386 7.05 20.02 4.26
C ILE A 386 6.10 20.27 5.45
N ILE A 387 4.82 20.46 5.15
CA ILE A 387 3.75 20.59 6.14
C ILE A 387 2.75 19.45 5.95
N HIS A 388 2.67 18.59 6.96
CA HIS A 388 1.70 17.51 7.07
C HIS A 388 0.47 18.00 7.83
N THR A 389 -0.62 18.31 7.12
CA THR A 389 -1.83 18.89 7.72
C THR A 389 -2.70 17.82 8.41
N GLY A 390 -2.62 16.56 7.99
CA GLY A 390 -3.36 15.44 8.56
C GLY A 390 -4.80 15.29 8.08
N ASN A 391 -5.41 16.33 7.50
CA ASN A 391 -6.70 16.27 6.81
C ASN A 391 -6.87 17.41 5.80
N LYS A 392 -7.90 17.28 4.94
CA LYS A 392 -8.18 18.27 3.90
C LYS A 392 -8.60 19.63 4.47
N THR A 393 -9.43 19.66 5.50
CA THR A 393 -9.93 20.93 6.09
C THR A 393 -8.79 21.82 6.57
N ILE A 394 -7.79 21.23 7.23
CA ILE A 394 -6.59 21.98 7.66
C ILE A 394 -5.79 22.46 6.44
N THR A 395 -5.71 21.65 5.38
CA THR A 395 -5.05 22.07 4.14
C THR A 395 -5.77 23.26 3.51
N ASP A 396 -7.10 23.24 3.43
CA ASP A 396 -7.91 24.32 2.89
C ASP A 396 -7.75 25.61 3.72
N ILE A 397 -7.74 25.52 5.06
CA ILE A 397 -7.48 26.66 5.95
C ILE A 397 -6.10 27.28 5.69
N LEU A 398 -5.06 26.45 5.55
CA LEU A 398 -3.72 26.95 5.25
C LEU A 398 -3.64 27.51 3.84
N TYR A 399 -4.36 26.95 2.88
CA TYR A 399 -4.45 27.48 1.53
C TYR A 399 -5.05 28.89 1.54
N ASP A 400 -6.18 29.10 2.20
CA ASP A 400 -6.84 30.42 2.28
C ASP A 400 -5.95 31.49 2.92
N HIS A 401 -5.00 31.09 3.76
CA HIS A 401 -4.11 32.02 4.44
C HIS A 401 -2.80 32.27 3.69
N PHE A 402 -2.20 31.25 3.07
CA PHE A 402 -0.86 31.30 2.49
C PHE A 402 -0.85 31.22 0.95
N PHE A 403 -2.00 31.32 0.26
CA PHE A 403 -2.08 31.13 -1.20
C PHE A 403 -1.28 32.18 -2.00
N ASP A 404 -1.10 33.38 -1.44
CA ASP A 404 -0.31 34.47 -2.05
C ASP A 404 1.21 34.32 -1.84
N ASP A 405 1.64 33.42 -0.96
CA ASP A 405 3.07 33.15 -0.75
C ASP A 405 3.54 32.04 -1.72
N GLU A 406 4.30 32.43 -2.75
CA GLU A 406 4.84 31.52 -3.78
C GLU A 406 5.67 30.35 -3.24
N ARG A 407 6.11 30.40 -1.98
CA ARG A 407 6.82 29.29 -1.35
C ARG A 407 5.93 28.10 -1.06
N PHE A 408 4.62 28.30 -0.83
CA PHE A 408 3.72 27.24 -0.44
C PHE A 408 3.13 26.55 -1.69
N LEU A 409 3.43 25.26 -1.81
CA LEU A 409 2.91 24.39 -2.86
C LEU A 409 1.84 23.46 -2.27
N PHE A 410 0.57 23.75 -2.56
CA PHE A 410 -0.57 23.01 -1.99
C PHE A 410 -0.95 21.80 -2.84
N ARG A 411 -1.01 20.67 -2.20
CA ARG A 411 -1.44 19.41 -2.79
C ARG A 411 -2.93 19.17 -2.50
N ILE A 412 -3.79 19.57 -3.44
CA ILE A 412 -5.25 19.57 -3.27
C ILE A 412 -5.91 18.34 -3.90
N THR A 413 -5.43 17.87 -5.05
CA THR A 413 -6.00 16.71 -5.77
C THR A 413 -4.96 15.63 -6.09
N THR A 414 -5.42 14.40 -6.39
CA THR A 414 -4.52 13.27 -6.72
C THR A 414 -3.83 13.40 -8.08
N ILE A 415 -4.41 14.09 -9.04
CA ILE A 415 -3.84 14.28 -10.39
C ILE A 415 -2.71 15.32 -10.36
N GLU A 416 -2.89 16.37 -9.58
CA GLU A 416 -1.89 17.44 -9.41
C GLU A 416 -0.72 17.02 -8.51
N ASN A 417 -0.90 15.97 -7.72
CA ASN A 417 0.07 15.50 -6.75
C ASN A 417 1.47 15.25 -7.32
N GLN A 418 1.56 14.63 -8.50
CA GLN A 418 2.85 14.33 -9.12
C GLN A 418 3.49 15.60 -9.69
N VAL A 419 2.69 16.52 -10.22
CA VAL A 419 3.17 17.80 -10.78
C VAL A 419 3.75 18.65 -9.65
N ILE A 420 2.99 18.90 -8.59
CA ILE A 420 3.42 19.71 -7.44
C ILE A 420 4.63 19.11 -6.75
N TYR A 421 4.69 17.77 -6.65
CA TYR A 421 5.87 17.09 -6.11
C TYR A 421 7.10 17.29 -7.01
N ASN A 422 6.94 17.20 -8.33
CA ASN A 422 8.03 17.45 -9.27
C ASN A 422 8.47 18.93 -9.21
N ASP A 423 7.52 19.85 -9.11
CA ASP A 423 7.81 21.28 -8.96
C ASP A 423 8.62 21.56 -7.69
N HIS A 424 8.27 20.91 -6.58
CA HIS A 424 9.05 21.02 -5.34
C HIS A 424 10.47 20.49 -5.49
N ILE A 425 10.65 19.32 -6.13
CA ILE A 425 11.97 18.72 -6.32
C ILE A 425 12.84 19.56 -7.25
N THR A 426 12.29 19.99 -8.38
CA THR A 426 13.05 20.66 -9.45
C THR A 426 13.25 22.15 -9.24
N SER A 427 12.48 22.77 -8.34
CA SER A 427 12.60 24.19 -8.04
C SER A 427 13.92 24.50 -7.33
N ASP A 428 14.57 25.59 -7.74
CA ASP A 428 15.70 26.16 -7.00
C ASP A 428 15.25 27.11 -5.87
N LYS A 429 13.94 27.41 -5.80
CA LYS A 429 13.34 28.25 -4.74
C LYS A 429 13.14 27.43 -3.44
N PRO A 430 13.13 28.07 -2.27
CA PRO A 430 12.87 27.41 -0.97
C PRO A 430 11.38 27.08 -0.78
N THR A 431 10.87 26.17 -1.58
CA THR A 431 9.46 25.78 -1.58
C THR A 431 9.05 24.95 -0.36
N ILE A 432 7.77 25.04 0.02
CA ILE A 432 7.17 24.34 1.14
C ILE A 432 6.01 23.50 0.62
N LEU A 433 6.15 22.18 0.68
CA LEU A 433 5.14 21.25 0.20
C LEU A 433 4.07 21.03 1.28
N VAL A 434 2.82 21.41 1.01
CA VAL A 434 1.69 21.24 1.95
C VAL A 434 0.82 20.06 1.50
N SER A 435 0.62 19.09 2.38
CA SER A 435 -0.12 17.86 2.08
C SER A 435 -1.02 17.40 3.20
N SER A 436 -2.26 17.02 2.86
CA SER A 436 -3.22 16.42 3.80
C SER A 436 -2.93 14.95 4.11
N SER A 437 -2.19 14.26 3.23
CA SER A 437 -1.77 12.88 3.43
C SER A 437 -0.28 12.83 3.72
N MET A 438 0.13 11.97 4.65
CA MET A 438 1.54 11.63 4.80
C MET A 438 2.03 11.07 3.47
N LEU A 439 3.09 11.66 2.90
CA LEU A 439 3.60 11.30 1.57
C LEU A 439 4.31 9.94 1.65
N GLU A 440 3.57 8.86 1.58
CA GLU A 440 4.14 7.51 1.50
C GLU A 440 4.85 7.32 0.15
N GLY A 441 6.06 6.75 0.19
CA GLY A 441 6.82 6.42 -1.02
C GLY A 441 7.57 7.58 -1.68
N VAL A 442 7.60 8.77 -1.07
CA VAL A 442 8.31 9.95 -1.58
C VAL A 442 9.65 10.08 -0.86
N ASP A 443 10.70 10.44 -1.58
CA ASP A 443 12.01 10.75 -1.04
C ASP A 443 12.23 12.27 -1.05
N LEU A 444 12.38 12.85 0.14
CA LEU A 444 12.60 14.28 0.37
C LEU A 444 13.87 14.49 1.21
N SER A 445 14.89 13.68 0.96
CA SER A 445 16.19 13.77 1.61
C SER A 445 16.97 15.03 1.23
N ASP A 446 17.97 15.32 2.01
CA ASP A 446 18.91 16.41 1.82
C ASP A 446 18.18 17.79 1.74
N ASP A 447 18.53 18.63 0.78
CA ASP A 447 17.97 19.99 0.66
C ASP A 447 16.48 20.01 0.25
N LEU A 448 15.86 18.87 0.01
CA LEU A 448 14.45 18.80 -0.34
C LEU A 448 13.51 18.96 0.88
N SER A 449 14.00 18.74 2.11
CA SER A 449 13.19 18.98 3.33
C SER A 449 14.06 19.17 4.56
N ARG A 450 14.53 20.40 4.79
CA ARG A 450 15.30 20.77 5.99
C ARG A 450 14.46 20.96 7.23
N PHE A 451 13.14 21.12 7.05
CA PHE A 451 12.19 21.11 8.16
C PHE A 451 10.87 20.45 7.79
N GLN A 452 10.20 19.92 8.81
CA GLN A 452 8.86 19.32 8.70
C GLN A 452 7.95 19.89 9.79
N ILE A 453 6.69 20.12 9.46
CA ILE A 453 5.65 20.51 10.41
C ILE A 453 4.55 19.46 10.36
N VAL A 454 4.23 18.86 11.50
CA VAL A 454 3.09 17.94 11.68
C VAL A 454 2.00 18.70 12.43
N CYS A 455 1.00 19.19 11.70
CA CYS A 455 -0.09 19.96 12.30
C CYS A 455 -0.99 19.08 13.15
N LYS A 456 -1.30 17.87 12.69
CA LYS A 456 -2.17 16.90 13.35
C LYS A 456 -1.59 15.51 13.29
N LEU A 457 -1.71 14.73 14.37
CA LEU A 457 -1.30 13.33 14.40
C LEU A 457 -2.04 12.50 13.34
N PRO A 458 -1.35 11.61 12.61
CA PRO A 458 -1.89 10.89 11.45
C PRO A 458 -2.77 9.70 11.84
N TYR A 459 -3.74 9.92 12.73
CA TYR A 459 -4.76 8.92 13.04
C TYR A 459 -5.57 8.57 11.78
N LEU A 460 -5.93 7.29 11.65
CA LEU A 460 -6.86 6.85 10.62
C LEU A 460 -8.23 7.51 10.82
N SER A 461 -8.95 7.76 9.73
CA SER A 461 -10.29 8.35 9.82
C SER A 461 -11.29 7.37 10.41
N LEU A 462 -11.91 7.72 11.54
CA LEU A 462 -13.02 6.96 12.12
C LEU A 462 -14.33 7.13 11.34
N GLY A 463 -14.37 7.98 10.31
CA GLY A 463 -15.42 8.01 9.30
C GLY A 463 -15.41 6.79 8.38
N ASP A 464 -14.27 6.12 8.24
CA ASP A 464 -14.20 4.80 7.59
C ASP A 464 -14.77 3.74 8.55
N LYS A 465 -15.82 3.07 8.10
CA LYS A 465 -16.57 2.11 8.92
C LYS A 465 -15.72 0.91 9.36
N ARG A 466 -14.81 0.43 8.49
CA ARG A 466 -13.86 -0.63 8.83
C ARG A 466 -12.89 -0.19 9.92
N ILE A 467 -12.32 0.99 9.78
CA ILE A 467 -11.38 1.54 10.76
C ILE A 467 -12.07 1.70 12.12
N LYS A 468 -13.29 2.23 12.13
CA LYS A 468 -14.09 2.35 13.36
C LYS A 468 -14.30 1.00 14.03
N MET A 469 -14.76 -0.01 13.28
CA MET A 469 -14.98 -1.36 13.81
C MET A 469 -13.67 -1.99 14.36
N LYS A 470 -12.57 -1.89 13.62
CA LYS A 470 -11.27 -2.38 14.11
C LYS A 470 -10.79 -1.66 15.36
N THR A 471 -11.01 -0.37 15.45
CA THR A 471 -10.66 0.43 16.63
C THR A 471 -11.45 -0.01 17.86
N GLU A 472 -12.75 -0.29 17.70
CA GLU A 472 -13.61 -0.82 18.75
C GLU A 472 -13.17 -2.21 19.21
N MET A 473 -12.69 -3.06 18.29
CA MET A 473 -12.16 -4.38 18.62
C MET A 473 -10.79 -4.31 19.29
N ASN A 474 -9.89 -3.44 18.82
CA ASN A 474 -8.52 -3.32 19.33
C ASN A 474 -8.00 -1.88 19.17
N ASN A 475 -8.17 -1.06 20.20
CA ASN A 475 -7.68 0.33 20.21
C ASN A 475 -6.15 0.41 20.11
N LYS A 476 -5.41 -0.60 20.58
CA LYS A 476 -3.94 -0.61 20.46
C LYS A 476 -3.48 -0.71 19.01
N TRP A 477 -4.24 -1.42 18.15
CA TRP A 477 -3.99 -1.44 16.72
C TRP A 477 -4.14 -0.04 16.09
N TYR A 478 -5.15 0.71 16.49
CA TYR A 478 -5.38 2.08 16.00
C TYR A 478 -4.24 3.04 16.37
N GLU A 479 -3.77 2.96 17.61
CA GLU A 479 -2.60 3.72 18.06
C GLU A 479 -1.33 3.28 17.32
N LEU A 480 -1.13 1.98 17.09
CA LEU A 480 -0.01 1.43 16.33
C LEU A 480 0.03 2.01 14.91
N GLN A 481 -1.11 2.06 14.23
CA GLN A 481 -1.22 2.62 12.87
C GLN A 481 -0.82 4.11 12.84
N MET A 482 -1.20 4.88 13.83
CA MET A 482 -0.80 6.29 13.96
C MET A 482 0.72 6.42 14.15
N TRP A 483 1.31 5.63 15.06
CA TRP A 483 2.74 5.67 15.33
C TRP A 483 3.58 5.23 14.12
N GLN A 484 3.18 4.18 13.42
CA GLN A 484 3.85 3.75 12.19
C GLN A 484 3.92 4.88 11.17
N ARG A 485 2.82 5.57 10.95
CA ARG A 485 2.74 6.70 10.00
C ARG A 485 3.56 7.90 10.45
N LEU A 486 3.49 8.26 11.73
CA LEU A 486 4.23 9.40 12.27
C LEU A 486 5.75 9.17 12.17
N ILE A 487 6.23 8.02 12.62
CA ILE A 487 7.66 7.68 12.58
C ILE A 487 8.17 7.66 11.14
N GLN A 488 7.38 7.11 10.22
CA GLN A 488 7.73 7.10 8.81
C GLN A 488 7.80 8.49 8.19
N SER A 489 6.86 9.37 8.52
CA SER A 489 6.89 10.76 8.05
C SER A 489 8.13 11.48 8.56
N CYS A 490 8.41 11.36 9.87
CA CYS A 490 9.61 11.96 10.49
C CYS A 490 10.93 11.38 9.94
N GLY A 491 10.89 10.25 9.26
CA GLY A 491 12.04 9.61 8.59
C GLY A 491 12.22 9.99 7.12
N ARG A 492 11.34 10.82 6.53
CA ARG A 492 11.39 11.17 5.10
C ARG A 492 12.49 12.14 4.73
N SER A 493 12.83 13.03 5.64
CA SER A 493 13.79 14.12 5.43
C SER A 493 15.23 13.74 5.80
N THR A 494 15.49 12.49 6.21
CA THR A 494 16.84 12.02 6.57
C THR A 494 17.07 10.63 6.02
N ARG A 495 18.03 10.49 5.09
CA ARG A 495 18.35 9.24 4.39
C ARG A 495 19.79 8.78 4.55
N SER A 496 20.68 9.64 5.00
CA SER A 496 22.09 9.33 5.23
C SER A 496 22.53 9.68 6.64
N GLU A 497 23.71 9.21 7.05
CA GLU A 497 24.25 9.44 8.39
C GLU A 497 24.56 10.91 8.68
N ASN A 498 24.82 11.71 7.64
CA ASN A 498 25.13 13.14 7.74
C ASN A 498 23.94 14.05 7.39
N ASP A 499 22.82 13.48 7.00
CA ASP A 499 21.64 14.24 6.63
C ASP A 499 20.92 14.75 7.89
N PHE A 500 20.34 15.96 7.79
CA PHE A 500 19.68 16.61 8.92
C PHE A 500 18.35 17.25 8.56
N SER A 501 17.43 17.24 9.48
CA SER A 501 16.13 17.92 9.34
C SER A 501 15.51 18.15 10.71
N LYS A 502 14.74 19.24 10.88
CA LYS A 502 14.01 19.53 12.12
C LYS A 502 12.53 19.24 11.93
N THR A 503 11.93 18.50 12.84
CA THR A 503 10.49 18.21 12.84
C THR A 503 9.80 18.96 13.98
N PHE A 504 8.64 19.58 13.70
CA PHE A 504 7.82 20.30 14.67
C PHE A 504 6.45 19.65 14.75
N ILE A 505 6.07 19.14 15.92
CA ILE A 505 4.75 18.55 16.16
C ILE A 505 3.90 19.56 16.93
N LEU A 506 2.80 19.99 16.30
CA LEU A 506 1.92 21.03 16.83
C LEU A 506 0.74 20.46 17.62
N ASP A 507 0.28 19.25 17.30
CA ASP A 507 -0.90 18.61 17.89
C ASP A 507 -0.74 18.36 19.41
N ARG A 508 -1.64 18.91 20.18
CA ARG A 508 -1.68 18.76 21.66
C ARG A 508 -1.88 17.31 22.10
N LEU A 509 -2.49 16.46 21.27
CA LEU A 509 -2.66 15.04 21.55
C LEU A 509 -1.33 14.28 21.62
N PHE A 510 -0.26 14.82 21.04
CA PHE A 510 1.05 14.16 21.03
C PHE A 510 1.56 13.83 22.44
N ASN A 511 1.39 14.75 23.40
CA ASN A 511 1.85 14.52 24.78
C ASN A 511 1.25 13.23 25.38
N ARG A 512 -0.06 13.06 25.24
CA ARG A 512 -0.75 11.88 25.77
C ARG A 512 -0.36 10.61 24.99
N ALA A 513 -0.32 10.71 23.67
CA ALA A 513 0.05 9.58 22.81
C ALA A 513 1.48 9.11 23.10
N PHE A 514 2.43 10.05 23.22
CA PHE A 514 3.83 9.76 23.53
C PHE A 514 4.00 9.12 24.90
N PHE A 515 3.35 9.67 25.93
CA PHE A 515 3.40 9.08 27.28
C PHE A 515 2.90 7.64 27.30
N ASN A 516 1.78 7.35 26.62
CA ASN A 516 1.21 6.01 26.56
C ASN A 516 2.12 5.03 25.78
N ALA A 517 2.66 5.46 24.64
CA ALA A 517 3.56 4.65 23.83
C ALA A 517 4.87 4.32 24.55
N LYS A 518 5.45 5.31 25.23
CA LYS A 518 6.66 5.14 26.05
C LYS A 518 6.41 4.16 27.20
N LYS A 519 5.29 4.28 27.92
CA LYS A 519 4.90 3.35 28.98
C LYS A 519 4.79 1.91 28.48
N ARG A 520 4.37 1.73 27.23
CA ARG A 520 4.25 0.41 26.57
C ARG A 520 5.56 -0.10 25.98
N GLY A 521 6.59 0.75 25.88
CA GLY A 521 7.88 0.39 25.27
C GLY A 521 7.80 0.06 23.78
N ILE A 522 6.84 0.64 23.05
CA ILE A 522 6.62 0.32 21.62
C ILE A 522 7.42 1.22 20.67
N LEU A 523 7.97 2.33 21.17
CA LEU A 523 8.72 3.25 20.33
C LEU A 523 10.18 2.81 20.23
N PRO A 524 10.82 2.94 19.04
CA PRO A 524 12.25 2.75 18.90
C PRO A 524 13.00 3.76 19.77
N GLN A 525 14.04 3.32 20.50
CA GLN A 525 14.82 4.18 21.38
C GLN A 525 15.45 5.37 20.64
N GLN A 526 15.90 5.14 19.39
CA GLN A 526 16.44 6.20 18.55
C GLN A 526 15.39 7.26 18.21
N PHE A 527 14.12 6.87 18.03
CA PHE A 527 13.04 7.84 17.83
C PHE A 527 12.74 8.62 19.10
N GLU A 528 12.71 7.98 20.28
CA GLU A 528 12.50 8.66 21.55
C GLU A 528 13.58 9.71 21.83
N LYS A 529 14.86 9.39 21.53
CA LYS A 529 16.00 10.31 21.73
C LYS A 529 15.92 11.57 20.86
N ARG A 530 15.18 11.54 19.76
CA ARG A 530 14.96 12.70 18.88
C ARG A 530 13.99 13.71 19.49
N ILE A 531 13.13 13.29 20.44
CA ILE A 531 12.04 14.12 20.95
C ILE A 531 12.55 15.10 22.00
N ILE A 532 12.41 16.38 21.69
CA ILE A 532 12.72 17.51 22.58
C ILE A 532 11.39 18.09 23.07
N SER A 533 11.09 17.88 24.34
CA SER A 533 9.95 18.50 25.02
C SER A 533 10.43 19.76 25.76
N ARG A 534 9.67 20.83 25.64
CA ARG A 534 9.89 22.05 26.39
C ARG A 534 9.40 21.90 27.82
#